data_a00d110a9c679b862e37aedc244b9924
#
_entry.id   a00d110a9c679b862e37aedc244b9924
#
_cell.length_a   1.000
_cell.length_b   1.000
_cell.length_c   1.000
_cell.angle_alpha   90.00
_cell.angle_beta   90.00
_cell.angle_gamma   90.00
#
_symmetry.space_group_name_H-M   'P 1'
#
loop_
_entity.id
_entity.type
_entity.pdbx_description
1 polymer ?
#
loop_
_entity_poly.entity_id
_entity_poly.type
_entity_poly.pdbx_seq_one_letter_code
_entity_poly.pdbx_strand_id
1 'polypeptide(L)'
;HMMCETIPKESNSFSLHKDKKDAWDMPLLNISVDYDDNDDKMVKDYQEQLVEMFEKAGFYDIQTSDSKQPPGLDIHEMGGVRMGHDPKTSL
;
A
#
# COMPACT_ATOMS: atom_id res chain seq x y z
N HIS A 1 -15.93 -4.81 -3.59
CA HIS A 1 -14.53 -4.39 -3.41
C HIS A 1 -13.94 -3.99 -4.74
N MET A 2 -13.15 -2.96 -4.74
CA MET A 2 -12.22 -2.63 -5.82
C MET A 2 -10.79 -2.74 -5.31
N MET A 3 -9.85 -2.97 -6.20
CA MET A 3 -8.43 -3.00 -5.88
C MET A 3 -7.75 -1.92 -6.70
N CYS A 4 -6.90 -1.16 -6.05
CA CYS A 4 -6.10 -0.10 -6.65
C CYS A 4 -4.63 -0.44 -6.56
N GLU A 5 -3.82 0.27 -7.30
CA GLU A 5 -2.36 0.10 -7.34
C GLU A 5 -1.68 1.28 -6.64
N THR A 6 -0.89 0.98 -5.64
CA THR A 6 0.01 1.97 -5.01
C THR A 6 1.29 2.08 -5.83
N ILE A 7 1.68 3.29 -6.21
CA ILE A 7 2.92 3.54 -6.93
C ILE A 7 4.11 3.36 -5.98
N PRO A 8 5.10 2.52 -6.30
CA PRO A 8 6.29 2.33 -5.46
C PRO A 8 7.06 3.64 -5.28
N LYS A 9 7.46 3.92 -4.04
CA LYS A 9 8.22 5.12 -3.65
C LYS A 9 9.55 4.71 -3.04
N GLU A 10 10.61 5.46 -3.35
CA GLU A 10 11.94 5.25 -2.76
C GLU A 10 11.92 5.51 -1.24
N SER A 11 11.05 6.40 -0.77
CA SER A 11 10.83 6.66 0.66
C SER A 11 10.21 5.50 1.41
N ASN A 12 9.47 4.63 0.74
CA ASN A 12 8.92 3.41 1.31
C ASN A 12 10.01 2.35 1.34
N SER A 13 10.47 2.01 2.53
CA SER A 13 11.66 1.17 2.71
C SER A 13 11.56 0.29 3.94
N PHE A 14 12.40 -0.70 3.99
CA PHE A 14 12.63 -1.47 5.21
C PHE A 14 14.11 -1.53 5.54
N SER A 15 14.40 -1.65 6.83
CA SER A 15 15.75 -1.73 7.38
C SER A 15 15.76 -2.62 8.61
N LEU A 16 16.93 -3.01 9.07
CA LEU A 16 17.06 -3.70 10.34
C LEU A 16 17.01 -2.68 11.49
N HIS A 17 16.27 -3.01 12.55
CA HIS A 17 16.21 -2.19 13.74
C HIS A 17 17.56 -2.20 14.46
N LYS A 18 18.04 -1.04 14.90
CA LYS A 18 19.38 -0.92 15.51
C LYS A 18 19.47 -1.59 16.88
N ASP A 19 18.41 -1.48 17.69
CA ASP A 19 18.43 -1.84 19.10
C ASP A 19 17.46 -2.95 19.48
N LYS A 20 16.44 -3.20 18.66
CA LYS A 20 15.44 -4.24 18.96
C LYS A 20 15.77 -5.53 18.25
N LYS A 21 15.70 -6.61 18.99
CA LYS A 21 15.98 -7.96 18.52
C LYS A 21 14.87 -8.91 18.93
N ASP A 22 14.79 -10.04 18.24
CA ASP A 22 13.90 -11.14 18.59
C ASP A 22 14.50 -12.05 19.69
N ALA A 23 13.80 -13.14 19.99
CA ALA A 23 14.24 -14.10 21.02
C ALA A 23 15.52 -14.86 20.66
N TRP A 24 15.98 -14.80 19.42
CA TRP A 24 17.20 -15.44 18.92
C TRP A 24 18.34 -14.44 18.65
N ASP A 25 18.22 -13.23 19.18
CA ASP A 25 19.20 -12.15 19.04
C ASP A 25 19.31 -11.58 17.60
N MET A 26 18.34 -11.86 16.74
CA MET A 26 18.29 -11.30 15.40
C MET A 26 17.62 -9.92 15.39
N PRO A 27 18.18 -8.93 14.66
CA PRO A 27 17.57 -7.61 14.55
C PRO A 27 16.15 -7.68 13.98
N LEU A 28 15.21 -6.96 14.59
CA LEU A 28 13.86 -6.86 14.05
C LEU A 28 13.84 -6.02 12.76
N LEU A 29 12.90 -6.34 11.88
CA LEU A 29 12.64 -5.54 10.70
C LEU A 29 11.92 -4.25 11.09
N ASN A 30 12.44 -3.13 10.58
CA ASN A 30 11.79 -1.82 10.65
C ASN A 30 11.24 -1.48 9.27
N ILE A 31 9.92 -1.33 9.17
CA ILE A 31 9.23 -1.03 7.93
C ILE A 31 8.72 0.41 8.00
N SER A 32 9.11 1.21 7.00
CA SER A 32 8.65 2.59 6.81
C SER A 32 7.86 2.66 5.51
N VAL A 33 6.56 2.68 5.61
CA VAL A 33 5.63 2.72 4.45
C VAL A 33 4.54 3.72 4.73
N ASP A 34 4.24 4.56 3.75
CA ASP A 34 3.18 5.56 3.86
C ASP A 34 2.45 5.74 2.52
N TYR A 35 1.19 6.12 2.60
CA TYR A 35 0.40 6.56 1.45
C TYR A 35 0.71 8.02 1.13
N ASP A 36 0.42 8.45 -0.09
CA ASP A 36 0.59 9.82 -0.53
C ASP A 36 -0.68 10.40 -1.17
N ASP A 37 -0.57 11.64 -1.63
CA ASP A 37 -1.68 12.35 -2.28
C ASP A 37 -2.27 11.59 -3.49
N ASN A 38 -1.46 10.80 -4.19
CA ASN A 38 -1.93 10.01 -5.31
C ASN A 38 -2.81 8.85 -4.84
N ASP A 39 -2.41 8.19 -3.75
CA ASP A 39 -3.20 7.12 -3.14
C ASP A 39 -4.55 7.66 -2.66
N ASP A 40 -4.56 8.81 -1.98
CA ASP A 40 -5.79 9.45 -1.51
C ASP A 40 -6.72 9.86 -2.65
N LYS A 41 -6.17 10.42 -3.73
CA LYS A 41 -6.94 10.79 -4.93
C LYS A 41 -7.52 9.57 -5.63
N MET A 42 -6.75 8.51 -5.71
CA MET A 42 -7.17 7.24 -6.31
C MET A 42 -8.33 6.62 -5.52
N VAL A 43 -8.27 6.62 -4.19
CA VAL A 43 -9.37 6.14 -3.34
C VAL A 43 -10.64 6.96 -3.54
N LYS A 44 -10.52 8.27 -3.66
CA LYS A 44 -11.65 9.16 -3.91
C LYS A 44 -12.28 8.92 -5.28
N ASP A 45 -11.48 8.89 -6.34
CA ASP A 45 -11.95 8.59 -7.70
C ASP A 45 -12.65 7.24 -7.75
N TYR A 46 -12.08 6.26 -7.16
CA TYR A 46 -12.61 4.92 -6.99
C TYR A 46 -14.00 4.90 -6.33
N GLN A 47 -14.21 5.65 -5.26
CA GLN A 47 -15.52 5.74 -4.62
C GLN A 47 -16.55 6.40 -5.54
N GLU A 48 -16.17 7.45 -6.26
CA GLU A 48 -17.01 8.14 -7.24
C GLU A 48 -17.41 7.19 -8.39
N GLN A 49 -16.47 6.46 -8.95
CA GLN A 49 -16.69 5.48 -10.01
C GLN A 49 -17.60 4.33 -9.55
N LEU A 50 -17.45 3.86 -8.32
CA LEU A 50 -18.36 2.84 -7.75
C LEU A 50 -19.80 3.34 -7.66
N VAL A 51 -20.00 4.53 -7.14
CA VAL A 51 -21.34 5.12 -7.04
C VAL A 51 -21.97 5.24 -8.43
N GLU A 52 -21.25 5.82 -9.39
CA GLU A 52 -21.74 5.96 -10.76
C GLU A 52 -22.11 4.60 -11.41
N MET A 53 -21.26 3.60 -11.20
CA MET A 53 -21.49 2.25 -11.73
C MET A 53 -22.77 1.63 -11.15
N PHE A 54 -22.98 1.73 -9.85
CA PHE A 54 -24.16 1.17 -9.20
C PHE A 54 -25.43 1.94 -9.53
N GLU A 55 -25.37 3.28 -9.64
CA GLU A 55 -26.50 4.10 -10.09
C GLU A 55 -26.94 3.73 -11.51
N LYS A 56 -25.97 3.58 -12.44
CA LYS A 56 -26.26 3.12 -13.81
C LYS A 56 -26.84 1.71 -13.86
N ALA A 57 -26.51 0.88 -12.89
CA ALA A 57 -27.09 -0.47 -12.74
C ALA A 57 -28.49 -0.46 -12.08
N GLY A 58 -29.03 0.70 -11.68
CA GLY A 58 -30.34 0.86 -11.10
C GLY A 58 -30.43 0.68 -9.59
N PHE A 59 -29.29 0.69 -8.89
CA PHE A 59 -29.26 0.69 -7.44
C PHE A 59 -29.49 2.10 -6.88
N TYR A 60 -29.99 2.18 -5.66
CA TYR A 60 -30.21 3.43 -4.90
C TYR A 60 -29.72 3.26 -3.46
N ASP A 61 -29.63 4.34 -2.72
CA ASP A 61 -29.06 4.37 -1.37
C ASP A 61 -27.64 3.79 -1.27
N ILE A 62 -26.81 4.14 -2.27
CA ILE A 62 -25.44 3.66 -2.38
C ILE A 62 -24.56 4.37 -1.34
N GLN A 63 -23.87 3.60 -0.52
CA GLN A 63 -22.90 4.10 0.45
C GLN A 63 -21.53 3.51 0.17
N THR A 64 -20.51 4.36 0.20
CA THR A 64 -19.11 3.96 0.12
C THR A 64 -18.41 4.22 1.43
N SER A 65 -17.42 3.41 1.75
CA SER A 65 -16.58 3.61 2.94
C SER A 65 -15.14 3.28 2.61
N ASP A 66 -14.24 4.04 3.19
CA ASP A 66 -12.82 3.74 3.26
C ASP A 66 -12.48 3.39 4.71
N SER A 67 -11.95 2.20 4.93
CA SER A 67 -11.53 1.74 6.26
C SER A 67 -10.26 2.43 6.75
N LYS A 68 -9.57 3.18 5.87
CA LYS A 68 -8.27 3.81 6.15
C LYS A 68 -7.27 2.84 6.77
N GLN A 69 -7.24 1.65 6.23
CA GLN A 69 -6.36 0.59 6.71
C GLN A 69 -4.89 1.01 6.53
N PRO A 70 -4.07 0.93 7.57
CA PRO A 70 -2.65 1.24 7.43
C PRO A 70 -1.95 0.26 6.47
N PRO A 71 -0.87 0.70 5.80
CA PRO A 71 -0.10 -0.14 4.90
C PRO A 71 0.41 -1.42 5.60
N GLY A 72 0.48 -2.52 4.84
CA GLY A 72 1.03 -3.79 5.34
C GLY A 72 0.04 -4.69 6.09
N LEU A 73 -1.25 -4.38 6.08
CA LEU A 73 -2.29 -5.24 6.65
C LEU A 73 -3.06 -6.07 5.61
N ASP A 74 -2.72 -5.95 4.36
CA ASP A 74 -3.31 -6.72 3.27
C ASP A 74 -2.29 -7.71 2.69
N ILE A 75 -2.48 -8.12 1.46
CA ILE A 75 -1.65 -9.05 0.70
C ILE A 75 -1.09 -8.37 -0.55
N HIS A 76 -0.21 -9.07 -1.27
CA HIS A 76 0.40 -8.61 -2.53
C HIS A 76 1.42 -7.48 -2.36
N GLU A 77 2.13 -7.46 -1.24
CA GLU A 77 3.26 -6.56 -1.04
C GLU A 77 4.34 -6.82 -2.09
N MET A 78 4.85 -5.76 -2.70
CA MET A 78 5.84 -5.83 -3.77
C MET A 78 6.96 -4.82 -3.60
N GLY A 79 8.06 -5.06 -4.27
CA GLY A 79 9.12 -4.08 -4.49
C GLY A 79 10.22 -4.03 -3.43
N GLY A 80 10.16 -4.79 -2.35
CA GLY A 80 11.17 -4.77 -1.29
C GLY A 80 12.57 -5.17 -1.78
N VAL A 81 12.64 -6.17 -2.63
CA VAL A 81 13.87 -6.71 -3.23
C VAL A 81 13.67 -6.74 -4.74
N ARG A 82 14.03 -5.66 -5.41
CA ARG A 82 13.77 -5.49 -6.83
C ARG A 82 15.00 -5.74 -7.70
N MET A 83 14.80 -6.32 -8.86
CA MET A 83 15.82 -6.44 -9.89
C MET A 83 16.14 -5.08 -10.53
N GLY A 84 17.39 -4.92 -10.98
CA GLY A 84 17.84 -3.73 -11.69
C GLY A 84 19.11 -3.99 -12.47
N HIS A 85 19.68 -2.93 -13.04
CA HIS A 85 20.88 -3.04 -13.89
C HIS A 85 22.18 -2.88 -13.12
N ASP A 86 22.15 -2.31 -11.93
CA ASP A 86 23.34 -2.06 -11.12
C ASP A 86 23.27 -2.91 -9.83
N PRO A 87 24.22 -3.85 -9.61
CA PRO A 87 24.24 -4.71 -8.45
C PRO A 87 24.53 -3.98 -7.12
N LYS A 88 24.85 -2.69 -7.16
CA LYS A 88 25.02 -1.85 -5.97
C LYS A 88 23.70 -1.25 -5.48
N THR A 89 22.67 -1.20 -6.34
CA THR A 89 21.38 -0.55 -6.07
C THR A 89 20.20 -1.50 -6.25
N SER A 90 20.46 -2.73 -6.64
CA SER A 90 19.44 -3.75 -6.91
C SER A 90 20.02 -5.16 -6.73
N LEU A 91 19.17 -6.15 -6.76
CA LEU A 91 19.55 -7.56 -6.81
C LEU A 91 19.66 -8.07 -8.24
#